data_8c58463d609287b8ed8cbcebefc9ce01
#
_entry.id   8c58463d609287b8ed8cbcebefc9ce01
#
_cell.length_a   1.000
_cell.length_b   1.000
_cell.length_c   1.000
_cell.angle_alpha   90.00
_cell.angle_beta   90.00
_cell.angle_gamma   90.00
#
_symmetry.space_group_name_H-M   'P 1'
#
loop_
_entity.id
_entity.type
_entity.pdbx_description
1 polymer ?
#
loop_
_entity_poly.entity_id
_entity_poly.type
_entity_poly.pdbx_seq_one_letter_code
_entity_poly.pdbx_strand_id
1 'polypeptide(L)'
;PLNLAPFAALNEKYGVNITFKQFFVIEPLSSREFRTQRINPLDYTAVVFSSRHAIDAFFLLCEELRAKVPETMKYFCTTEAVAMYLQKHIVYRKRKIFYGKGTPESVIEAIGLKHKDEKFLITMSSDATNSEVITNKFDESGLKYQTGIFVKPVSQDLKNSHIENYDM
;
A
#
# COMPACT_ATOMS: atom_id res chain seq x y z
N PRO A 1 -4.19 -32.34 -11.23
CA PRO A 1 -4.18 -32.92 -11.56
C PRO A 1 -4.23 -33.13 -11.67
N LEU A 2 -4.04 -32.44 -11.51
CA LEU A 2 -4.16 -33.04 -11.75
C LEU A 2 -4.11 -33.54 -11.63
N ASN A 3 -3.91 -33.25 -11.58
CA ASN A 3 -4.01 -34.03 -11.56
C ASN A 3 -4.31 -34.24 -11.15
N LEU A 4 -4.19 -34.03 -10.73
CA LEU A 4 -4.43 -34.46 -10.44
C LEU A 4 -4.48 -34.84 -9.91
N ALA A 5 -4.44 -35.08 -9.75
CA ALA A 5 -4.32 -35.55 -9.33
C ALA A 5 -4.17 -35.50 -8.92
N PRO A 6 -3.97 -35.53 -9.00
CA PRO A 6 -3.78 -35.40 -8.58
C PRO A 6 -4.01 -34.88 -8.18
N PHE A 7 -4.05 -34.23 -8.20
CA PHE A 7 -4.30 -34.00 -8.10
C PHE A 7 -4.76 -33.91 -7.34
N ALA A 8 -4.96 -34.39 -7.20
CA ALA A 8 -5.19 -34.59 -6.64
C ALA A 8 -5.18 -34.71 -5.96
N ALA A 9 -4.91 -34.93 -5.78
CA ALA A 9 -4.58 -35.15 -5.21
C ALA A 9 -4.27 -34.62 -4.86
N LEU A 10 -4.05 -34.12 -5.02
CA LEU A 10 -3.74 -33.67 -4.85
C LEU A 10 -4.09 -33.12 -4.27
N ASN A 11 -4.36 -33.14 -4.30
CA ASN A 11 -4.77 -32.92 -4.06
C ASN A 11 -5.33 -32.79 -3.32
N GLU A 12 -5.40 -33.08 -3.14
CA GLU A 12 -5.63 -33.29 -2.64
C GLU A 12 -5.51 -33.20 -1.96
N LYS A 13 -5.18 -33.22 -1.77
CA LYS A 13 -4.81 -33.02 -1.31
C LYS A 13 -4.58 -32.22 -0.97
N TYR A 14 -4.42 -31.53 -1.34
CA TYR A 14 -4.22 -30.82 -1.33
C TYR A 14 -4.58 -29.95 -1.05
N GLY A 15 -4.57 -29.88 -0.86
CA GLY A 15 -4.84 -29.01 -0.77
C GLY A 15 -5.68 -28.25 -1.00
N VAL A 16 -5.79 -28.31 -1.23
CA VAL A 16 -6.52 -27.85 -1.61
C VAL A 16 -7.40 -27.19 -1.40
N ASN A 17 -7.36 -27.06 -1.63
CA ASN A 17 -8.46 -26.55 -1.66
C ASN A 17 -8.95 -25.63 -0.84
N ILE A 18 -8.47 -25.36 -0.27
CA ILE A 18 -8.91 -24.64 0.74
C ILE A 18 -8.50 -23.28 0.72
N THR A 19 -7.32 -23.05 0.32
CA THR A 19 -6.76 -21.76 0.28
C THR A 19 -7.48 -20.83 -0.62
N PHE A 20 -8.05 -21.36 -1.66
CA PHE A 20 -8.71 -20.47 -2.58
C PHE A 20 -9.98 -19.89 -2.03
N LYS A 21 -10.38 -20.31 -0.87
CA LYS A 21 -11.53 -19.71 -0.25
C LYS A 21 -11.24 -18.37 0.33
N GLN A 22 -9.96 -18.07 0.53
CA GLN A 22 -9.55 -16.86 1.21
C GLN A 22 -9.07 -15.80 0.24
N PHE A 23 -9.92 -15.45 -0.70
CA PHE A 23 -9.57 -14.38 -1.61
C PHE A 23 -9.80 -13.03 -0.97
N PHE A 24 -8.82 -12.17 -1.09
CA PHE A 24 -8.95 -10.80 -0.62
C PHE A 24 -8.64 -9.86 -1.76
N VAL A 25 -9.39 -8.78 -1.80
CA VAL A 25 -9.14 -7.69 -2.71
C VAL A 25 -8.70 -6.51 -1.86
N ILE A 26 -7.68 -5.81 -2.32
CA ILE A 26 -7.21 -4.62 -1.61
C ILE A 26 -8.04 -3.43 -2.08
N GLU A 27 -8.68 -2.75 -1.15
CA GLU A 27 -9.52 -1.60 -1.44
C GLU A 27 -9.03 -0.37 -0.69
N PRO A 28 -9.21 0.82 -1.26
CA PRO A 28 -8.91 2.03 -0.52
C PRO A 28 -9.92 2.23 0.59
N LEU A 29 -9.49 2.86 1.68
CA LEU A 29 -10.42 3.28 2.71
C LEU A 29 -11.31 4.38 2.14
N SER A 30 -12.55 4.45 2.62
CA SER A 30 -13.40 5.58 2.29
C SER A 30 -12.86 6.82 2.98
N SER A 31 -13.24 8.00 2.49
CA SER A 31 -12.83 9.24 3.15
C SER A 31 -13.35 9.30 4.58
N ARG A 32 -14.53 8.73 4.80
CA ARG A 32 -15.11 8.68 6.15
C ARG A 32 -14.25 7.86 7.11
N GLU A 33 -13.83 6.67 6.66
CA GLU A 33 -12.96 5.82 7.46
C GLU A 33 -11.62 6.50 7.73
N PHE A 34 -11.07 7.12 6.69
CA PHE A 34 -9.77 7.75 6.84
C PHE A 34 -9.80 8.92 7.81
N ARG A 35 -10.89 9.67 7.82
CA ARG A 35 -10.99 10.85 8.70
C ARG A 35 -10.93 10.50 10.18
N THR A 36 -11.27 9.27 10.54
CA THR A 36 -11.18 8.86 11.94
C THR A 36 -9.76 8.84 12.44
N GLN A 37 -8.78 8.76 11.55
CA GLN A 37 -7.37 8.78 11.93
C GLN A 37 -6.85 10.18 12.21
N ARG A 38 -7.60 11.21 11.78
CA ARG A 38 -7.24 12.62 11.99
C ARG A 38 -5.90 12.97 11.38
N ILE A 39 -5.65 12.45 10.18
CA ILE A 39 -4.43 12.72 9.43
C ILE A 39 -4.77 13.60 8.24
N ASN A 40 -4.03 14.69 8.07
CA ASN A 40 -4.16 15.53 6.89
C ASN A 40 -2.95 15.30 5.99
N PRO A 41 -3.14 14.70 4.82
CA PRO A 41 -1.99 14.41 3.94
C PRO A 41 -1.16 15.64 3.59
N LEU A 42 -1.76 16.83 3.63
CA LEU A 42 -1.04 18.04 3.27
C LEU A 42 -0.12 18.56 4.38
N ASP A 43 -0.17 17.93 5.56
CA ASP A 43 0.75 18.30 6.64
C ASP A 43 2.14 17.70 6.45
N TYR A 44 2.33 16.91 5.41
CA TYR A 44 3.58 16.18 5.19
C TYR A 44 4.25 16.64 3.91
N THR A 45 5.58 16.49 3.88
CA THR A 45 6.36 16.92 2.73
C THR A 45 6.81 15.76 1.87
N ALA A 46 6.67 14.52 2.38
CA ALA A 46 7.06 13.33 1.67
C ALA A 46 6.11 12.19 2.02
N VAL A 47 5.85 11.33 1.05
CA VAL A 47 4.98 10.17 1.23
C VAL A 47 5.74 8.92 0.87
N VAL A 48 5.60 7.87 1.68
CA VAL A 48 6.25 6.58 1.46
C VAL A 48 5.21 5.59 0.96
N PHE A 49 5.48 4.97 -0.19
CA PHE A 49 4.58 3.98 -0.79
C PHE A 49 5.26 2.62 -0.87
N SER A 50 4.53 1.58 -0.51
CA SER A 50 5.02 0.21 -0.61
C SER A 50 4.26 -0.62 -1.64
N SER A 51 3.21 -0.08 -2.24
CA SER A 51 2.42 -0.82 -3.21
C SER A 51 1.68 0.13 -4.15
N ARG A 52 1.26 -0.40 -5.30
CA ARG A 52 0.45 0.37 -6.23
C ARG A 52 -0.92 0.69 -5.65
N HIS A 53 -1.45 -0.24 -4.84
CA HIS A 53 -2.74 -0.01 -4.19
C HIS A 53 -2.68 1.20 -3.27
N ALA A 54 -1.57 1.36 -2.56
CA ALA A 54 -1.40 2.51 -1.68
C ALA A 54 -1.33 3.80 -2.47
N ILE A 55 -0.70 3.78 -3.64
CA ILE A 55 -0.63 4.96 -4.50
C ILE A 55 -2.02 5.35 -4.96
N ASP A 56 -2.78 4.39 -5.51
CA ASP A 56 -4.13 4.68 -5.98
C ASP A 56 -5.00 5.21 -4.85
N ALA A 57 -4.90 4.59 -3.68
CA ALA A 57 -5.72 4.98 -2.53
C ALA A 57 -5.36 6.39 -2.05
N PHE A 58 -4.07 6.71 -2.04
CA PHE A 58 -3.63 8.03 -1.59
C PHE A 58 -4.21 9.14 -2.49
N PHE A 59 -4.09 8.98 -3.80
CA PHE A 59 -4.55 10.01 -4.71
C PHE A 59 -6.07 10.08 -4.77
N LEU A 60 -6.75 8.94 -4.70
CA LEU A 60 -8.20 8.92 -4.64
C LEU A 60 -8.70 9.63 -3.38
N LEU A 61 -8.08 9.35 -2.26
CA LEU A 61 -8.46 9.94 -1.00
C LEU A 61 -8.23 11.44 -0.99
N CYS A 62 -7.08 11.88 -1.51
CA CYS A 62 -6.80 13.31 -1.60
C CYS A 62 -7.83 14.00 -2.46
N GLU A 63 -8.27 13.35 -3.53
CA GLU A 63 -9.30 13.91 -4.39
C GLU A 63 -10.62 14.03 -3.63
N GLU A 64 -11.00 13.00 -2.89
CA GLU A 64 -12.25 13.01 -2.11
C GLU A 64 -12.21 14.06 -1.00
N LEU A 65 -11.06 14.27 -0.42
CA LEU A 65 -10.89 15.27 0.64
C LEU A 65 -10.68 16.67 0.05
N ARG A 66 -10.62 16.78 -1.27
CA ARG A 66 -10.33 18.03 -1.95
C ARG A 66 -8.99 18.60 -1.52
N ALA A 67 -8.04 17.72 -1.26
CA ALA A 67 -6.70 18.09 -0.86
C ALA A 67 -5.81 18.04 -2.09
N LYS A 68 -5.36 19.19 -2.54
CA LYS A 68 -4.51 19.25 -3.73
C LYS A 68 -3.07 18.99 -3.32
N VAL A 69 -2.52 17.88 -3.80
CA VAL A 69 -1.15 17.51 -3.50
C VAL A 69 -0.21 18.51 -4.17
N PRO A 70 0.67 19.17 -3.40
CA PRO A 70 1.56 20.18 -3.97
C PRO A 70 2.62 19.53 -4.86
N GLU A 71 3.10 20.28 -5.83
CA GLU A 71 4.12 19.77 -6.73
C GLU A 71 5.47 19.59 -6.02
N THR A 72 5.61 20.17 -4.86
CA THR A 72 6.83 20.01 -4.07
C THR A 72 6.86 18.72 -3.27
N MET A 73 5.74 17.99 -3.24
CA MET A 73 5.67 16.72 -2.50
C MET A 73 6.69 15.73 -3.05
N LYS A 74 7.42 15.08 -2.15
CA LYS A 74 8.38 14.06 -2.53
C LYS A 74 7.80 12.69 -2.27
N TYR A 75 8.24 11.71 -3.05
CA TYR A 75 7.71 10.35 -2.97
C TYR A 75 8.85 9.38 -2.81
N PHE A 76 8.74 8.49 -1.82
CA PHE A 76 9.73 7.47 -1.55
C PHE A 76 9.04 6.12 -1.64
N CYS A 77 9.49 5.29 -2.57
CA CYS A 77 8.84 4.03 -2.87
C CYS A 77 9.78 2.88 -2.51
N THR A 78 9.20 1.73 -2.17
CA THR A 78 10.04 0.60 -1.78
C THR A 78 10.76 -0.01 -2.96
N THR A 79 10.19 0.08 -4.17
CA THR A 79 10.82 -0.47 -5.37
C THR A 79 10.66 0.49 -6.54
N GLU A 80 11.47 0.25 -7.56
CA GLU A 80 11.37 1.04 -8.79
C GLU A 80 10.01 0.84 -9.46
N ALA A 81 9.48 -0.38 -9.44
CA ALA A 81 8.18 -0.65 -10.06
C ALA A 81 7.07 0.19 -9.44
N VAL A 82 7.10 0.33 -8.11
CA VAL A 82 6.13 1.16 -7.42
C VAL A 82 6.33 2.63 -7.81
N ALA A 83 7.57 3.06 -7.86
CA ALA A 83 7.88 4.45 -8.25
C ALA A 83 7.38 4.75 -9.66
N MET A 84 7.60 3.84 -10.59
CA MET A 84 7.14 4.02 -11.96
C MET A 84 5.62 4.13 -12.04
N TYR A 85 4.91 3.45 -11.18
CA TYR A 85 3.45 3.50 -11.16
C TYR A 85 2.91 4.90 -10.85
N LEU A 86 3.70 5.74 -10.21
CA LEU A 86 3.29 7.11 -9.91
C LEU A 86 2.94 7.89 -11.17
N GLN A 87 3.48 7.49 -12.32
CA GLN A 87 3.19 8.16 -13.58
C GLN A 87 1.70 8.14 -13.92
N LYS A 88 0.96 7.23 -13.33
CA LYS A 88 -0.47 7.15 -13.55
C LYS A 88 -1.20 8.36 -12.97
N HIS A 89 -0.62 8.98 -11.96
CA HIS A 89 -1.26 10.08 -11.23
C HIS A 89 -0.56 11.41 -11.37
N ILE A 90 0.76 11.41 -11.58
CA ILE A 90 1.55 12.64 -11.62
C ILE A 90 2.57 12.55 -12.74
N VAL A 91 3.13 13.71 -13.09
CA VAL A 91 4.25 13.75 -14.02
C VAL A 91 5.50 13.24 -13.28
N TYR A 92 6.15 12.24 -13.85
CA TYR A 92 7.34 11.67 -13.22
C TYR A 92 8.50 12.65 -13.28
N ARG A 93 9.09 12.95 -12.11
CA ARG A 93 10.24 13.83 -12.02
C ARG A 93 11.25 13.20 -11.07
N LYS A 94 12.45 12.94 -11.59
CA LYS A 94 13.49 12.27 -10.81
C LYS A 94 13.86 13.01 -9.53
N ARG A 95 13.74 14.32 -9.55
CA ARG A 95 14.17 15.11 -8.39
C ARG A 95 13.25 14.97 -7.17
N LYS A 96 12.07 14.38 -7.35
CA LYS A 96 11.16 14.23 -6.24
C LYS A 96 10.61 12.82 -6.08
N ILE A 97 11.07 11.88 -6.90
CA ILE A 97 10.63 10.48 -6.82
C ILE A 97 11.87 9.61 -6.60
N PHE A 98 11.85 8.89 -5.50
CA PHE A 98 12.98 8.07 -5.06
C PHE A 98 12.51 6.67 -4.76
N TYR A 99 13.40 5.68 -4.85
CA TYR A 99 12.99 4.31 -4.57
C TYR A 99 14.14 3.49 -4.04
N GLY A 100 13.79 2.44 -3.30
CA GLY A 100 14.75 1.49 -2.79
C GLY A 100 14.75 0.22 -3.62
N LYS A 101 15.27 -0.84 -3.01
CA LYS A 101 15.44 -2.14 -3.68
C LYS A 101 14.55 -3.21 -3.06
N GLY A 102 13.47 -2.80 -2.41
CA GLY A 102 12.52 -3.74 -1.83
C GLY A 102 12.70 -3.98 -0.34
N THR A 103 13.71 -3.38 0.27
CA THR A 103 13.92 -3.53 1.71
C THR A 103 13.74 -2.18 2.41
N PRO A 104 13.36 -2.19 3.69
CA PRO A 104 13.26 -0.94 4.45
C PRO A 104 14.59 -0.19 4.50
N GLU A 105 15.70 -0.92 4.64
CA GLU A 105 17.02 -0.30 4.66
C GLU A 105 17.29 0.47 3.39
N SER A 106 16.88 -0.08 2.24
CA SER A 106 17.13 0.59 0.97
C SER A 106 16.30 1.86 0.83
N VAL A 107 15.13 1.91 1.45
CA VAL A 107 14.33 3.13 1.47
C VAL A 107 15.04 4.21 2.28
N ILE A 108 15.60 3.82 3.44
CA ILE A 108 16.36 4.75 4.27
C ILE A 108 17.58 5.27 3.49
N GLU A 109 18.24 4.41 2.73
CA GLU A 109 19.35 4.84 1.90
C GLU A 109 18.92 5.84 0.84
N ALA A 110 17.74 5.62 0.26
CA ALA A 110 17.22 6.53 -0.74
C ALA A 110 16.90 7.91 -0.14
N ILE A 111 16.46 7.93 1.11
CA ILE A 111 16.23 9.18 1.82
C ILE A 111 17.54 9.91 2.05
N GLY A 112 18.55 9.19 2.52
CA GLY A 112 19.87 9.73 2.76
C GLY A 112 19.86 10.91 3.72
N LEU A 113 20.97 11.64 3.75
CA LEU A 113 21.07 12.83 4.60
C LEU A 113 20.35 14.02 3.99
N LYS A 114 20.21 14.01 2.68
CA LYS A 114 19.64 15.15 1.97
C LYS A 114 18.18 15.37 2.32
N HIS A 115 17.44 14.31 2.61
CA HIS A 115 16.01 14.39 2.85
C HIS A 115 15.61 14.06 4.28
N LYS A 116 16.57 14.06 5.20
CA LYS A 116 16.27 13.63 6.57
C LYS A 116 15.39 14.62 7.32
N ASP A 117 15.25 15.82 6.84
CA ASP A 117 14.43 16.84 7.51
C ASP A 117 12.99 16.86 6.97
N GLU A 118 12.67 15.99 6.02
CA GLU A 118 11.30 15.90 5.52
C GLU A 118 10.38 15.33 6.58
N LYS A 119 9.11 15.64 6.43
CA LYS A 119 8.08 15.10 7.30
C LYS A 119 7.35 14.02 6.53
N PHE A 120 7.56 12.76 6.91
CA PHE A 120 7.12 11.61 6.14
C PHE A 120 5.74 11.10 6.55
N LEU A 121 4.92 10.78 5.57
CA LEU A 121 3.68 10.06 5.79
C LEU A 121 3.87 8.67 5.19
N ILE A 122 3.87 7.65 6.04
CA ILE A 122 4.06 6.26 5.59
C ILE A 122 2.68 5.63 5.39
N THR A 123 2.39 5.25 4.14
CA THR A 123 1.10 4.65 3.83
C THR A 123 1.10 3.17 4.22
N MET A 124 0.01 2.74 4.85
CA MET A 124 -0.09 1.39 5.41
C MET A 124 -1.39 0.74 4.98
N SER A 125 -1.43 -0.58 5.10
CA SER A 125 -2.65 -1.36 5.00
C SER A 125 -3.14 -1.70 6.40
N SER A 126 -4.44 -1.85 6.56
CA SER A 126 -5.02 -2.13 7.87
C SER A 126 -4.56 -3.48 8.44
N ASP A 127 -4.10 -4.39 7.58
CA ASP A 127 -3.63 -5.70 8.02
C ASP A 127 -2.11 -5.80 7.99
N ALA A 128 -1.40 -4.68 7.95
CA ALA A 128 0.05 -4.71 7.79
C ALA A 128 0.72 -5.42 8.96
N THR A 129 1.25 -6.60 8.69
CA THR A 129 1.95 -7.37 9.70
C THR A 129 3.43 -7.00 9.79
N ASN A 130 3.95 -6.37 8.73
CA ASN A 130 5.35 -5.99 8.67
C ASN A 130 5.57 -4.49 8.81
N SER A 131 4.55 -3.78 9.29
CA SER A 131 4.64 -2.33 9.40
C SER A 131 5.74 -1.89 10.35
N GLU A 132 6.02 -2.71 11.38
CA GLU A 132 7.01 -2.33 12.37
C GLU A 132 8.43 -2.31 11.81
N VAL A 133 8.67 -3.08 10.75
CA VAL A 133 10.03 -3.14 10.20
C VAL A 133 10.43 -1.78 9.64
N ILE A 134 9.55 -1.18 8.85
CA ILE A 134 9.89 0.12 8.26
C ILE A 134 9.85 1.23 9.30
N THR A 135 8.89 1.21 10.23
CA THR A 135 8.84 2.26 11.26
C THR A 135 10.03 2.18 12.18
N ASN A 136 10.50 0.97 12.51
CA ASN A 136 11.71 0.82 13.32
C ASN A 136 12.91 1.42 12.62
N LYS A 137 13.02 1.23 11.30
CA LYS A 137 14.13 1.82 10.55
C LYS A 137 14.07 3.34 10.53
N PHE A 138 12.85 3.89 10.43
CA PHE A 138 12.69 5.33 10.50
C PHE A 138 13.06 5.85 11.89
N ASP A 139 12.67 5.13 12.95
CA ASP A 139 13.02 5.50 14.31
C ASP A 139 14.52 5.48 14.52
N GLU A 140 15.18 4.42 14.06
CA GLU A 140 16.63 4.28 14.19
C GLU A 140 17.37 5.40 13.47
N SER A 141 16.79 5.89 12.40
CA SER A 141 17.41 6.92 11.58
C SER A 141 17.04 8.33 12.03
N GLY A 142 16.20 8.46 13.05
CA GLY A 142 15.82 9.77 13.58
C GLY A 142 14.93 10.56 12.66
N LEU A 143 14.19 9.90 11.77
CA LEU A 143 13.33 10.58 10.82
C LEU A 143 11.97 10.88 11.45
N LYS A 144 11.37 12.00 11.05
CA LYS A 144 10.03 12.37 11.50
C LYS A 144 9.01 11.76 10.58
N TYR A 145 8.07 10.99 11.14
CA TYR A 145 7.07 10.33 10.32
C TYR A 145 5.78 10.11 11.07
N GLN A 146 4.74 9.83 10.31
CA GLN A 146 3.45 9.42 10.81
C GLN A 146 2.96 8.30 9.90
N THR A 147 2.38 7.25 10.48
CA THR A 147 1.79 6.19 9.67
C THR A 147 0.31 6.51 9.46
N GLY A 148 -0.19 6.17 8.28
CA GLY A 148 -1.60 6.33 7.98
C GLY A 148 -2.09 5.13 7.22
N ILE A 149 -3.29 4.64 7.56
CA ILE A 149 -3.89 3.51 6.89
C ILE A 149 -4.68 4.02 5.70
N PHE A 150 -4.34 3.54 4.50
CA PHE A 150 -4.97 3.99 3.27
C PHE A 150 -5.71 2.88 2.54
N VAL A 151 -5.39 1.62 2.80
CA VAL A 151 -6.01 0.49 2.13
C VAL A 151 -6.35 -0.59 3.15
N LYS A 152 -7.27 -1.47 2.75
CA LYS A 152 -7.67 -2.60 3.58
C LYS A 152 -7.96 -3.80 2.70
N PRO A 153 -7.72 -5.02 3.18
CA PRO A 153 -8.15 -6.20 2.45
C PRO A 153 -9.63 -6.44 2.70
N VAL A 154 -10.33 -6.86 1.66
CA VAL A 154 -11.76 -7.17 1.75
C VAL A 154 -11.95 -8.55 1.16
N SER A 155 -12.68 -9.41 1.87
CA SER A 155 -12.92 -10.76 1.40
C SER A 155 -13.86 -10.75 0.20
N GLN A 156 -13.49 -11.52 -0.82
CA GLN A 156 -14.31 -11.66 -2.00
C GLN A 156 -15.36 -12.77 -1.86
N ASP A 157 -15.18 -13.64 -0.91
CA ASP A 157 -16.05 -14.78 -0.77
C ASP A 157 -17.50 -14.40 -0.61
N LEU A 158 -17.76 -13.44 0.24
CA LEU A 158 -19.12 -13.06 0.52
C LEU A 158 -19.81 -12.48 -0.67
N LYS A 159 -19.09 -11.77 -1.51
CA LYS A 159 -19.69 -11.18 -2.67
C LYS A 159 -20.12 -12.21 -3.66
N ASN A 160 -19.35 -13.25 -3.81
CA ASN A 160 -19.66 -14.27 -4.77
C ASN A 160 -20.79 -15.15 -4.30
N SER A 161 -20.85 -15.40 -3.04
CA SER A 161 -21.80 -16.38 -2.55
C SER A 161 -23.24 -15.96 -2.73
N HIS A 162 -23.52 -14.66 -2.78
CA HIS A 162 -24.91 -14.31 -2.94
C HIS A 162 -25.26 -13.83 -4.28
N ILE A 163 -24.37 -13.79 -5.16
CA ILE A 163 -24.71 -13.46 -6.47
C ILE A 163 -25.46 -14.54 -7.12
N GLU A 164 -25.14 -15.67 -6.84
CA GLU A 164 -25.77 -16.68 -7.41
C GLU A 164 -26.95 -17.00 -6.90
N ASN A 165 -27.21 -16.42 -6.32
CA ASN A 165 -28.35 -16.71 -5.88
C ASN A 165 -29.35 -16.34 -6.49
N TYR A 166 -28.92 -16.14 -7.13
CA TYR A 166 -29.45 -16.03 -7.72
C TYR A 166 -30.03 -16.47 -8.15
N ASP A 167 -29.59 -16.58 -8.12
CA ASP A 167 -29.93 -17.17 -8.48
C ASP A 167 -30.43 -17.66 -8.69
N MET A 168 -30.59 -17.61 -8.67
CA MET A 168 -30.81 -18.05 -8.93
C MET A 168 -31.42 -18.30 -9.14
#